data_4c388de1a0256baf9dc6007eae4d04d2
#
_entry.id   4c388de1a0256baf9dc6007eae4d04d2
#
_cell.length_a   1.000
_cell.length_b   1.000
_cell.length_c   1.000
_cell.angle_alpha   90.00
_cell.angle_beta   90.00
_cell.angle_gamma   90.00
#
_symmetry.space_group_name_H-M   'P 1'
#
loop_
_entity.id
_entity.type
_entity.pdbx_description
1 polymer ?
#
loop_
_entity_poly.entity_id
_entity_poly.type
_entity_poly.pdbx_seq_one_letter_code
_entity_poly.pdbx_strand_id
1 'polypeptide(L)'
;VLKHRETYEIMRAEDVGWNANRMVLGKHSGRAAFRARLDQLGIAAGSDNSLNTLFMRFKELADKKHDIFDEDIHALVSDTQTEVDEVYKLVTLEVTSKTGTKPEAKLTLTVNGEEKNVTATGSGPVDASFRAIEAVANSGTSLELYSVNAITSGTDSQGEVTVRLNQAGRIINGHGADTDIVVASVKAYLDALNLINAKSDRAHPQEETI
;
A
#
# COMPACT_ATOMS: atom_id res chain seq x y z
N VAL A 1 -2.45 -11.87 -35.89
CA VAL A 1 -3.67 -11.05 -35.73
C VAL A 1 -3.37 -9.57 -35.78
N LEU A 2 -2.13 -9.14 -35.57
CA LEU A 2 -1.73 -7.71 -35.57
C LEU A 2 -1.18 -7.20 -36.94
N LYS A 3 -1.25 -7.98 -38.02
CA LYS A 3 -0.63 -7.59 -39.30
C LYS A 3 -1.47 -6.68 -40.19
N HIS A 4 -2.78 -6.53 -39.97
CA HIS A 4 -3.65 -5.60 -40.68
C HIS A 4 -4.74 -5.06 -39.75
N ARG A 5 -4.50 -3.88 -39.22
CA ARG A 5 -5.41 -3.15 -38.31
C ARG A 5 -6.77 -2.85 -38.96
N GLU A 6 -6.77 -2.57 -40.26
CA GLU A 6 -7.96 -2.20 -41.04
C GLU A 6 -8.96 -3.36 -41.27
N THR A 7 -8.62 -4.60 -40.91
CA THR A 7 -9.51 -5.75 -41.10
C THR A 7 -10.60 -5.84 -40.03
N TYR A 8 -10.45 -5.16 -38.90
CA TYR A 8 -11.37 -5.23 -37.76
C TYR A 8 -11.82 -3.87 -37.21
N GLU A 9 -11.21 -2.76 -37.63
CA GLU A 9 -11.60 -1.39 -37.23
C GLU A 9 -12.28 -0.69 -38.41
N ILE A 10 -13.62 -0.64 -38.35
CA ILE A 10 -14.46 0.05 -39.37
C ILE A 10 -14.40 1.59 -39.19
N MET A 11 -14.04 2.09 -38.00
CA MET A 11 -13.83 3.50 -37.66
C MET A 11 -12.61 3.69 -36.81
N ARG A 12 -11.86 4.75 -37.04
CA ARG A 12 -10.73 5.13 -36.17
C ARG A 12 -11.27 5.85 -34.94
N ALA A 13 -10.75 5.52 -33.76
CA ALA A 13 -11.15 6.17 -32.51
C ALA A 13 -10.96 7.69 -32.56
N GLU A 14 -9.95 8.14 -33.31
CA GLU A 14 -9.62 9.54 -33.56
C GLU A 14 -10.71 10.29 -34.34
N ASP A 15 -11.41 9.60 -35.27
CA ASP A 15 -12.47 10.19 -36.12
C ASP A 15 -13.76 10.49 -35.32
N VAL A 16 -13.91 9.89 -34.12
CA VAL A 16 -15.04 10.10 -33.20
C VAL A 16 -14.62 10.84 -31.91
N GLY A 17 -13.42 11.45 -31.90
CA GLY A 17 -12.93 12.26 -30.79
C GLY A 17 -12.49 11.43 -29.55
N TRP A 18 -12.27 10.13 -29.69
CA TRP A 18 -11.69 9.28 -28.67
C TRP A 18 -10.17 9.28 -28.81
N ASN A 19 -9.46 9.64 -27.74
CA ASN A 19 -8.02 9.45 -27.67
C ASN A 19 -7.69 7.96 -27.85
N ALA A 20 -6.67 7.67 -28.69
CA ALA A 20 -6.26 6.34 -29.14
C ALA A 20 -6.36 5.26 -28.07
N ASN A 21 -6.83 4.06 -28.47
CA ASN A 21 -7.04 2.85 -27.69
C ASN A 21 -6.23 2.82 -26.37
N ARG A 22 -6.87 3.22 -25.28
CA ARG A 22 -6.36 2.90 -23.94
C ARG A 22 -6.55 1.41 -23.76
N MET A 23 -5.44 0.68 -23.76
CA MET A 23 -5.44 -0.74 -23.41
C MET A 23 -5.79 -0.83 -21.92
N VAL A 24 -7.06 -1.08 -21.61
CA VAL A 24 -7.50 -1.34 -20.23
C VAL A 24 -7.00 -2.73 -19.87
N LEU A 25 -6.16 -2.80 -18.86
CA LEU A 25 -5.71 -4.08 -18.31
C LEU A 25 -6.75 -4.58 -17.30
N GLY A 26 -6.96 -5.89 -17.26
CA GLY A 26 -7.90 -6.53 -16.35
C GLY A 26 -7.50 -7.96 -16.03
N LYS A 27 -8.39 -8.69 -15.35
CA LYS A 27 -8.18 -10.07 -14.86
C LYS A 27 -7.63 -11.03 -15.93
N HIS A 28 -8.02 -10.89 -17.19
CA HIS A 28 -7.62 -11.75 -18.30
C HIS A 28 -6.33 -11.29 -19.01
N SER A 29 -5.76 -10.15 -18.62
CA SER A 29 -4.51 -9.66 -19.21
C SER A 29 -3.35 -10.56 -18.85
N GLY A 30 -2.59 -10.97 -19.89
CA GLY A 30 -1.40 -11.80 -19.73
C GLY A 30 -0.15 -10.97 -19.39
N ARG A 31 0.93 -11.67 -18.97
CA ARG A 31 2.22 -11.05 -18.62
C ARG A 31 2.81 -10.19 -19.74
N ALA A 32 2.65 -10.60 -21.01
CA ALA A 32 3.15 -9.83 -22.16
C ALA A 32 2.42 -8.51 -22.33
N ALA A 33 1.09 -8.49 -22.13
CA ALA A 33 0.30 -7.25 -22.18
C ALA A 33 0.64 -6.31 -21.02
N PHE A 34 0.85 -6.85 -19.83
CA PHE A 34 1.27 -6.07 -18.67
C PHE A 34 2.66 -5.45 -18.89
N ARG A 35 3.65 -6.22 -19.37
CA ARG A 35 4.97 -5.71 -19.72
C ARG A 35 4.91 -4.60 -20.77
N ALA A 36 4.15 -4.82 -21.87
CA ALA A 36 3.97 -3.80 -22.90
C ALA A 36 3.37 -2.50 -22.34
N ARG A 37 2.48 -2.60 -21.33
CA ARG A 37 1.92 -1.41 -20.69
C ARG A 37 2.93 -0.69 -19.81
N LEU A 38 3.75 -1.41 -19.04
CA LEU A 38 4.86 -0.82 -18.28
C LEU A 38 5.82 -0.05 -19.21
N ASP A 39 6.18 -0.66 -20.35
CA ASP A 39 7.06 -0.04 -21.34
C ASP A 39 6.43 1.24 -21.92
N GLN A 40 5.12 1.25 -22.22
CA GLN A 40 4.38 2.44 -22.68
C GLN A 40 4.33 3.56 -21.63
N LEU A 41 4.27 3.21 -20.35
CA LEU A 41 4.29 4.16 -19.24
C LEU A 41 5.71 4.63 -18.88
N GLY A 42 6.75 4.14 -19.59
CA GLY A 42 8.14 4.47 -19.30
C GLY A 42 8.67 3.85 -18.01
N ILE A 43 7.99 2.81 -17.51
CA ILE A 43 8.34 2.13 -16.26
C ILE A 43 9.29 0.98 -16.58
N ALA A 44 10.52 1.04 -16.09
CA ALA A 44 11.47 -0.05 -16.20
C ALA A 44 11.05 -1.21 -15.29
N ALA A 45 10.67 -2.35 -15.89
CA ALA A 45 10.24 -3.54 -15.14
C ALA A 45 11.40 -4.26 -14.40
N GLY A 46 12.65 -3.83 -14.60
CA GLY A 46 13.82 -4.44 -13.98
C GLY A 46 14.13 -5.84 -14.52
N SER A 47 14.53 -6.76 -13.64
CA SER A 47 14.81 -8.16 -13.99
C SER A 47 13.50 -8.95 -14.25
N ASP A 48 13.63 -10.12 -14.88
CA ASP A 48 12.48 -11.04 -15.07
C ASP A 48 11.82 -11.46 -13.75
N ASN A 49 12.59 -11.55 -12.67
CA ASN A 49 12.05 -11.82 -11.32
C ASN A 49 11.24 -10.64 -10.78
N SER A 50 11.72 -9.42 -10.96
CA SER A 50 10.98 -8.20 -10.57
C SER A 50 9.68 -8.08 -11.36
N LEU A 51 9.71 -8.34 -12.67
CA LEU A 51 8.52 -8.37 -13.51
C LEU A 51 7.51 -9.44 -13.06
N ASN A 52 7.98 -10.63 -12.62
CA ASN A 52 7.10 -11.68 -12.11
C ASN A 52 6.41 -11.23 -10.81
N THR A 53 7.15 -10.65 -9.89
CA THR A 53 6.59 -10.13 -8.62
C THR A 53 5.55 -9.04 -8.88
N LEU A 54 5.87 -8.08 -9.76
CA LEU A 54 4.93 -7.04 -10.20
C LEU A 54 3.67 -7.63 -10.85
N PHE A 55 3.85 -8.64 -11.71
CA PHE A 55 2.73 -9.29 -12.38
C PHE A 55 1.83 -10.08 -11.44
N MET A 56 2.38 -10.73 -10.41
CA MET A 56 1.58 -11.40 -9.38
C MET A 56 0.72 -10.39 -8.61
N ARG A 57 1.31 -9.28 -8.15
CA ARG A 57 0.56 -8.20 -7.48
C ARG A 57 -0.49 -7.55 -8.39
N PHE A 58 -0.16 -7.37 -9.68
CA PHE A 58 -1.14 -6.93 -10.67
C PHE A 58 -2.34 -7.88 -10.77
N LYS A 59 -2.11 -9.20 -10.74
CA LYS A 59 -3.19 -10.20 -10.74
C LYS A 59 -4.05 -10.13 -9.50
N GLU A 60 -3.46 -9.97 -8.32
CA GLU A 60 -4.19 -9.77 -7.07
C GLU A 60 -5.05 -8.50 -7.09
N LEU A 61 -4.53 -7.41 -7.66
CA LEU A 61 -5.28 -6.18 -7.86
C LEU A 61 -6.42 -6.38 -8.87
N ALA A 62 -6.17 -7.08 -9.99
CA ALA A 62 -7.15 -7.36 -11.02
C ALA A 62 -8.26 -8.34 -10.58
N ASP A 63 -8.02 -9.13 -9.54
CA ASP A 63 -9.05 -9.96 -8.90
C ASP A 63 -9.98 -9.13 -8.00
N LYS A 64 -9.48 -8.01 -7.46
CA LYS A 64 -10.24 -7.11 -6.57
C LYS A 64 -10.91 -5.96 -7.33
N LYS A 65 -10.34 -5.51 -8.44
CA LYS A 65 -10.77 -4.35 -9.22
C LYS A 65 -11.03 -4.74 -10.67
N HIS A 66 -12.22 -4.44 -11.19
CA HIS A 66 -12.62 -4.87 -12.54
C HIS A 66 -11.79 -4.20 -13.66
N ASP A 67 -11.54 -2.89 -13.53
CA ASP A 67 -10.75 -2.10 -14.48
C ASP A 67 -9.53 -1.52 -13.77
N ILE A 68 -8.34 -1.76 -14.34
CA ILE A 68 -7.07 -1.25 -13.81
C ILE A 68 -6.61 -0.10 -14.69
N PHE A 69 -6.42 1.05 -14.08
CA PHE A 69 -5.96 2.27 -14.73
C PHE A 69 -4.44 2.44 -14.59
N ASP A 70 -3.88 3.39 -15.33
CA ASP A 70 -2.44 3.68 -15.31
C ASP A 70 -1.95 4.12 -13.94
N GLU A 71 -2.79 4.87 -13.21
CA GLU A 71 -2.53 5.32 -11.84
C GLU A 71 -2.37 4.14 -10.87
N ASP A 72 -3.16 3.08 -11.06
CA ASP A 72 -3.07 1.85 -10.26
C ASP A 72 -1.76 1.11 -10.55
N ILE A 73 -1.32 1.11 -11.82
CA ILE A 73 -0.03 0.51 -12.20
C ILE A 73 1.14 1.30 -11.61
N HIS A 74 1.08 2.64 -11.65
CA HIS A 74 2.09 3.49 -11.01
C HIS A 74 2.15 3.27 -9.50
N ALA A 75 0.99 3.17 -8.82
CA ALA A 75 0.93 2.86 -7.40
C ALA A 75 1.56 1.48 -7.10
N LEU A 76 1.17 0.45 -7.86
CA LEU A 76 1.67 -0.91 -7.72
C LEU A 76 3.19 -1.01 -7.91
N VAL A 77 3.75 -0.27 -8.86
CA VAL A 77 5.20 -0.21 -9.10
C VAL A 77 5.91 0.55 -7.99
N SER A 78 5.34 1.68 -7.55
CA SER A 78 5.89 2.46 -6.44
C SER A 78 5.92 1.63 -5.15
N ASP A 79 4.87 0.88 -4.86
CA ASP A 79 4.80 -0.04 -3.72
C ASP A 79 5.81 -1.19 -3.84
N THR A 80 6.11 -1.64 -5.06
CA THR A 80 7.05 -2.76 -5.29
C THR A 80 8.50 -2.29 -5.35
N GLN A 81 8.76 -1.06 -5.79
CA GLN A 81 10.10 -0.44 -5.71
C GLN A 81 10.44 -0.04 -4.28
N THR A 82 9.45 0.01 -3.41
CA THR A 82 9.61 0.07 -1.97
C THR A 82 9.62 -1.37 -1.41
N GLU A 83 10.55 -2.24 -1.79
CA GLU A 83 11.19 -3.11 -0.81
C GLU A 83 11.97 -2.17 0.11
N VAL A 84 11.21 -1.39 0.87
CA VAL A 84 11.69 -0.71 2.05
C VAL A 84 12.09 -1.84 2.97
N ASP A 85 13.33 -1.88 3.39
CA ASP A 85 13.68 -2.60 4.61
C ASP A 85 12.61 -2.23 5.63
N GLU A 86 11.67 -3.14 5.89
CA GLU A 86 10.56 -2.91 6.82
C GLU A 86 11.17 -2.72 8.20
N VAL A 87 11.40 -1.45 8.56
CA VAL A 87 11.94 -1.06 9.87
C VAL A 87 11.00 -1.56 10.96
N TYR A 88 9.70 -1.47 10.72
CA TYR A 88 8.65 -1.90 11.65
C TYR A 88 7.81 -3.02 11.06
N LYS A 89 7.70 -4.14 11.77
CA LYS A 89 6.86 -5.27 11.37
C LYS A 89 6.05 -5.79 12.56
N LEU A 90 4.76 -6.03 12.34
CA LEU A 90 3.90 -6.65 13.35
C LEU A 90 4.21 -8.15 13.47
N VAL A 91 4.49 -8.61 14.69
CA VAL A 91 4.64 -10.04 15.03
C VAL A 91 3.38 -10.55 15.69
N THR A 92 2.95 -9.90 16.79
CA THR A 92 1.70 -10.25 17.49
C THR A 92 0.93 -9.01 17.92
N LEU A 93 -0.38 -9.15 17.99
CA LEU A 93 -1.31 -8.15 18.54
C LEU A 93 -2.31 -8.84 19.45
N GLU A 94 -2.40 -8.39 20.69
CA GLU A 94 -3.44 -8.75 21.64
C GLU A 94 -4.14 -7.47 22.10
N VAL A 95 -5.46 -7.38 21.94
CA VAL A 95 -6.24 -6.23 22.40
C VAL A 95 -7.35 -6.69 23.33
N THR A 96 -7.36 -6.14 24.54
CA THR A 96 -8.41 -6.40 25.52
C THR A 96 -9.28 -5.17 25.67
N SER A 97 -10.59 -5.32 25.39
CA SER A 97 -11.58 -4.26 25.54
C SER A 97 -12.76 -4.78 26.36
N LYS A 98 -13.13 -4.04 27.41
CA LYS A 98 -14.28 -4.32 28.25
C LYS A 98 -15.07 -3.04 28.50
N THR A 99 -16.40 -3.14 28.53
CA THR A 99 -17.26 -2.00 28.85
C THR A 99 -16.89 -1.41 30.21
N GLY A 100 -16.70 -0.12 30.26
CA GLY A 100 -16.37 0.61 31.50
C GLY A 100 -14.90 0.62 31.90
N THR A 101 -14.00 0.00 31.10
CA THR A 101 -12.55 0.07 31.30
C THR A 101 -11.86 0.61 30.06
N LYS A 102 -10.65 1.18 30.23
CA LYS A 102 -9.85 1.59 29.08
C LYS A 102 -9.32 0.35 28.35
N PRO A 103 -9.46 0.28 27.04
CA PRO A 103 -8.83 -0.78 26.25
C PRO A 103 -7.31 -0.79 26.43
N GLU A 104 -6.75 -2.00 26.43
CA GLU A 104 -5.31 -2.24 26.49
C GLU A 104 -4.88 -3.02 25.24
N ALA A 105 -3.79 -2.58 24.61
CA ALA A 105 -3.16 -3.27 23.50
C ALA A 105 -1.74 -3.70 23.91
N LYS A 106 -1.41 -4.98 23.62
CA LYS A 106 -0.07 -5.55 23.75
C LYS A 106 0.40 -5.95 22.38
N LEU A 107 1.53 -5.40 21.95
CA LEU A 107 2.12 -5.66 20.64
C LEU A 107 3.53 -6.22 20.81
N THR A 108 3.86 -7.18 19.95
CA THR A 108 5.24 -7.53 19.65
C THR A 108 5.52 -7.00 18.25
N LEU A 109 6.50 -6.12 18.13
CA LEU A 109 6.97 -5.53 16.89
C LEU A 109 8.41 -5.92 16.64
N THR A 110 8.77 -6.25 15.40
CA THR A 110 10.17 -6.23 14.98
C THR A 110 10.53 -4.81 14.60
N VAL A 111 11.62 -4.27 15.14
CA VAL A 111 12.14 -2.94 14.84
C VAL A 111 13.62 -3.08 14.47
N ASN A 112 13.98 -2.80 13.23
CA ASN A 112 15.34 -3.04 12.69
C ASN A 112 15.85 -4.47 12.95
N GLY A 113 14.97 -5.47 12.86
CA GLY A 113 15.29 -6.88 13.08
C GLY A 113 15.27 -7.34 14.55
N GLU A 114 15.05 -6.45 15.53
CA GLU A 114 14.93 -6.78 16.95
C GLU A 114 13.47 -6.80 17.39
N GLU A 115 13.05 -7.84 18.14
CA GLU A 115 11.71 -7.90 18.70
C GLU A 115 11.58 -7.00 19.93
N LYS A 116 10.52 -6.20 19.95
CA LYS A 116 10.15 -5.34 21.07
C LYS A 116 8.71 -5.60 21.50
N ASN A 117 8.52 -5.84 22.78
CA ASN A 117 7.21 -5.99 23.40
C ASN A 117 6.78 -4.67 24.04
N VAL A 118 5.56 -4.25 23.75
CA VAL A 118 5.01 -2.99 24.23
C VAL A 118 3.55 -3.15 24.63
N THR A 119 3.15 -2.40 25.66
CA THR A 119 1.77 -2.36 26.13
C THR A 119 1.36 -0.91 26.29
N ALA A 120 0.16 -0.56 25.80
CA ALA A 120 -0.40 0.76 26.03
C ALA A 120 -1.93 0.68 26.20
N THR A 121 -2.49 1.70 26.85
CA THR A 121 -3.93 1.87 27.00
C THR A 121 -4.40 3.06 26.18
N GLY A 122 -5.64 2.99 25.70
CA GLY A 122 -6.21 4.04 24.87
C GLY A 122 -7.69 4.31 25.15
N SER A 123 -8.27 5.24 24.39
CA SER A 123 -9.70 5.54 24.40
C SER A 123 -10.56 4.48 23.70
N GLY A 124 -9.92 3.71 22.81
CA GLY A 124 -10.49 2.59 22.05
C GLY A 124 -9.40 1.58 21.67
N PRO A 125 -9.77 0.39 21.13
CA PRO A 125 -8.84 -0.65 20.70
C PRO A 125 -7.77 -0.13 19.73
N VAL A 126 -8.18 0.64 18.72
CA VAL A 126 -7.27 1.23 17.71
C VAL A 126 -6.34 2.27 18.33
N ASP A 127 -6.88 3.19 19.18
CA ASP A 127 -6.07 4.20 19.88
C ASP A 127 -5.04 3.57 20.81
N ALA A 128 -5.41 2.49 21.54
CA ALA A 128 -4.47 1.74 22.37
C ALA A 128 -3.33 1.14 21.53
N SER A 129 -3.67 0.56 20.36
CA SER A 129 -2.70 -0.02 19.44
C SER A 129 -1.75 1.04 18.85
N PHE A 130 -2.26 2.18 18.42
CA PHE A 130 -1.44 3.27 17.88
C PHE A 130 -0.51 3.86 18.95
N ARG A 131 -0.98 4.03 20.18
CA ARG A 131 -0.14 4.46 21.31
C ARG A 131 0.96 3.46 21.64
N ALA A 132 0.68 2.16 21.53
CA ALA A 132 1.69 1.13 21.71
C ALA A 132 2.77 1.20 20.61
N ILE A 133 2.38 1.40 19.35
CA ILE A 133 3.33 1.60 18.26
C ILE A 133 4.20 2.84 18.52
N GLU A 134 3.60 3.98 18.86
CA GLU A 134 4.32 5.23 19.10
C GLU A 134 5.27 5.16 20.32
N ALA A 135 4.94 4.38 21.34
CA ALA A 135 5.83 4.15 22.47
C ALA A 135 7.16 3.49 22.07
N VAL A 136 7.17 2.74 20.96
CA VAL A 136 8.38 2.10 20.41
C VAL A 136 8.99 2.94 19.30
N ALA A 137 8.17 3.43 18.38
CA ALA A 137 8.62 4.15 17.18
C ALA A 137 9.11 5.56 17.52
N ASN A 138 8.49 6.23 18.51
CA ASN A 138 8.77 7.63 18.88
C ASN A 138 8.90 8.52 17.63
N SER A 139 7.95 8.34 16.70
CA SER A 139 8.04 8.89 15.34
C SER A 139 7.88 10.41 15.28
N GLY A 140 7.28 11.00 16.31
CA GLY A 140 6.92 12.42 16.32
C GLY A 140 5.84 12.78 15.30
N THR A 141 5.07 11.78 14.84
CA THR A 141 3.98 11.99 13.88
C THR A 141 2.68 12.37 14.57
N SER A 142 1.83 13.09 13.84
CA SER A 142 0.43 13.32 14.20
C SER A 142 -0.49 12.60 13.21
N LEU A 143 -1.53 11.94 13.73
CA LEU A 143 -2.56 11.31 12.91
C LEU A 143 -3.54 12.38 12.43
N GLU A 144 -3.63 12.58 11.10
CA GLU A 144 -4.53 13.56 10.49
C GLU A 144 -5.82 12.93 9.94
N LEU A 145 -5.73 11.68 9.46
CA LEU A 145 -6.87 10.94 8.91
C LEU A 145 -6.79 9.48 9.33
N TYR A 146 -7.92 8.95 9.72
CA TYR A 146 -8.18 7.54 9.88
C TYR A 146 -9.47 7.21 9.14
N SER A 147 -9.40 6.39 8.11
CA SER A 147 -10.54 5.99 7.27
C SER A 147 -10.61 4.48 7.16
N VAL A 148 -11.83 3.96 7.27
CA VAL A 148 -12.12 2.53 7.15
C VAL A 148 -13.11 2.34 6.02
N ASN A 149 -12.78 1.49 5.06
CA ASN A 149 -13.62 1.10 3.94
C ASN A 149 -13.85 -0.41 3.98
N ALA A 150 -15.09 -0.86 3.80
CA ALA A 150 -15.39 -2.27 3.58
C ALA A 150 -15.11 -2.61 2.11
N ILE A 151 -14.27 -3.63 1.87
CA ILE A 151 -13.93 -4.07 0.51
C ILE A 151 -14.96 -5.09 0.01
N THR A 152 -15.50 -5.93 0.91
CA THR A 152 -16.43 -7.01 0.57
C THR A 152 -17.67 -6.96 1.46
N SER A 153 -18.73 -7.67 1.06
CA SER A 153 -19.95 -7.81 1.86
C SER A 153 -19.93 -9.16 2.60
N GLY A 154 -20.38 -9.19 3.85
CA GLY A 154 -20.49 -10.40 4.65
C GLY A 154 -19.82 -10.27 6.02
N THR A 155 -19.92 -11.29 6.85
CA THR A 155 -19.36 -11.32 8.21
C THR A 155 -17.84 -11.52 8.23
N ASP A 156 -17.28 -12.01 7.14
CA ASP A 156 -15.85 -12.25 6.86
C ASP A 156 -15.27 -11.22 5.89
N SER A 157 -15.96 -10.06 5.74
CA SER A 157 -15.51 -9.00 4.85
C SER A 157 -14.17 -8.42 5.31
N GLN A 158 -13.26 -8.22 4.36
CA GLN A 158 -12.04 -7.48 4.61
C GLN A 158 -12.35 -5.98 4.76
N GLY A 159 -11.79 -5.38 5.81
CA GLY A 159 -11.73 -3.94 5.99
C GLY A 159 -10.41 -3.40 5.49
N GLU A 160 -10.47 -2.36 4.66
CA GLU A 160 -9.30 -1.56 4.28
C GLU A 160 -9.22 -0.34 5.18
N VAL A 161 -8.05 -0.09 5.73
CA VAL A 161 -7.76 1.08 6.54
C VAL A 161 -6.75 1.96 5.83
N THR A 162 -7.05 3.25 5.77
CA THR A 162 -6.10 4.27 5.36
C THR A 162 -5.79 5.16 6.56
N VAL A 163 -4.50 5.31 6.84
CA VAL A 163 -3.96 6.20 7.87
C VAL A 163 -3.18 7.32 7.18
N ARG A 164 -3.40 8.57 7.59
CA ARG A 164 -2.59 9.70 7.16
C ARG A 164 -1.82 10.25 8.35
N LEU A 165 -0.50 10.19 8.26
CA LEU A 165 0.41 10.74 9.25
C LEU A 165 1.06 12.02 8.73
N ASN A 166 1.27 12.97 9.63
CA ASN A 166 2.03 14.18 9.38
C ASN A 166 3.26 14.19 10.28
N GLN A 167 4.44 14.30 9.69
CA GLN A 167 5.71 14.47 10.37
C GLN A 167 6.35 15.78 9.91
N ALA A 168 6.39 16.78 10.76
CA ALA A 168 7.01 18.08 10.48
C ALA A 168 6.54 18.73 9.16
N GLY A 169 5.23 18.62 8.84
CA GLY A 169 4.63 19.16 7.62
C GLY A 169 4.65 18.18 6.43
N ARG A 170 5.30 17.03 6.54
CA ARG A 170 5.32 15.98 5.53
C ARG A 170 4.15 15.02 5.77
N ILE A 171 3.27 14.92 4.79
CA ILE A 171 2.08 14.07 4.83
C ILE A 171 2.36 12.74 4.12
N ILE A 172 2.04 11.63 4.79
CA ILE A 172 2.22 10.28 4.28
C ILE A 172 0.96 9.48 4.57
N ASN A 173 0.50 8.73 3.55
CA ASN A 173 -0.60 7.79 3.68
C ASN A 173 -0.04 6.37 3.79
N GLY A 174 -0.53 5.61 4.76
CA GLY A 174 -0.30 4.18 4.89
C GLY A 174 -1.60 3.41 4.74
N HIS A 175 -1.50 2.18 4.25
CA HIS A 175 -2.62 1.32 3.94
C HIS A 175 -2.47 -0.04 4.62
N GLY A 176 -3.59 -0.60 5.07
CA GLY A 176 -3.63 -1.93 5.65
C GLY A 176 -4.98 -2.59 5.41
N ALA A 177 -4.99 -3.88 5.16
CA ALA A 177 -6.20 -4.66 4.96
C ALA A 177 -6.14 -5.94 5.78
N ASP A 178 -7.25 -6.26 6.44
CA ASP A 178 -7.43 -7.49 7.22
C ASP A 178 -8.93 -7.72 7.46
N THR A 179 -9.30 -8.94 7.85
CA THR A 179 -10.64 -9.24 8.35
C THR A 179 -10.87 -8.65 9.75
N ASP A 180 -9.80 -8.52 10.55
CA ASP A 180 -9.82 -7.78 11.81
C ASP A 180 -9.41 -6.32 11.58
N ILE A 181 -10.33 -5.40 11.83
CA ILE A 181 -10.12 -3.98 11.59
C ILE A 181 -9.03 -3.37 12.47
N VAL A 182 -8.77 -3.93 13.66
CA VAL A 182 -7.69 -3.47 14.54
C VAL A 182 -6.35 -3.89 13.96
N VAL A 183 -6.25 -5.12 13.44
CA VAL A 183 -5.05 -5.60 12.73
C VAL A 183 -4.82 -4.78 11.46
N ALA A 184 -5.87 -4.52 10.65
CA ALA A 184 -5.78 -3.67 9.46
C ALA A 184 -5.28 -2.26 9.82
N SER A 185 -5.75 -1.69 10.95
CA SER A 185 -5.33 -0.38 11.44
C SER A 185 -3.85 -0.35 11.81
N VAL A 186 -3.39 -1.37 12.54
CA VAL A 186 -1.96 -1.51 12.90
C VAL A 186 -1.09 -1.64 11.66
N LYS A 187 -1.49 -2.47 10.69
CA LYS A 187 -0.79 -2.60 9.40
C LYS A 187 -0.69 -1.27 8.67
N ALA A 188 -1.78 -0.51 8.57
CA ALA A 188 -1.79 0.80 7.92
C ALA A 188 -0.86 1.81 8.61
N TYR A 189 -0.82 1.80 9.94
CA TYR A 189 0.05 2.69 10.71
C TYR A 189 1.53 2.36 10.52
N LEU A 190 1.88 1.07 10.59
CA LEU A 190 3.25 0.59 10.38
C LEU A 190 3.72 0.84 8.93
N ASP A 191 2.83 0.68 7.94
CA ASP A 191 3.11 1.01 6.54
C ASP A 191 3.47 2.49 6.38
N ALA A 192 2.68 3.40 6.97
CA ALA A 192 3.00 4.82 6.95
C ALA A 192 4.36 5.14 7.61
N LEU A 193 4.69 4.51 8.74
CA LEU A 193 5.97 4.70 9.43
C LEU A 193 7.15 4.16 8.59
N ASN A 194 7.00 3.01 7.94
CA ASN A 194 8.00 2.44 7.05
C ASN A 194 8.26 3.36 5.85
N LEU A 195 7.19 3.93 5.26
CA LEU A 195 7.30 4.90 4.17
C LEU A 195 7.99 6.21 4.60
N ILE A 196 7.83 6.63 5.86
CA ILE A 196 8.56 7.78 6.43
C ILE A 196 10.05 7.49 6.46
N ASN A 197 10.45 6.35 6.98
CA ASN A 197 11.85 5.96 7.13
C ASN A 197 12.54 5.75 5.77
N ALA A 198 11.90 5.04 4.84
CA ALA A 198 12.45 4.81 3.50
C ALA A 198 12.80 6.07 2.72
N LYS A 199 12.01 7.12 2.91
CA LYS A 199 12.26 8.40 2.23
C LYS A 199 13.26 9.27 2.99
N SER A 200 13.50 9.03 4.28
CA SER A 200 14.54 9.71 5.06
C SER A 200 15.95 9.33 4.58
N ASP A 201 16.17 8.05 4.28
CA ASP A 201 17.48 7.56 3.78
C ASP A 201 17.85 8.08 2.40
N ARG A 202 16.87 8.54 1.60
CA ARG A 202 17.12 9.13 0.26
C ARG A 202 17.44 10.62 0.27
N ALA A 203 17.33 11.32 1.40
CA ALA A 203 17.59 12.76 1.52
C ALA A 203 19.07 13.11 1.80
N HIS A 204 19.99 12.16 1.87
CA HIS A 204 21.41 12.36 2.17
C HIS A 204 22.39 11.91 1.08
N PRO A 205 22.36 12.50 -0.15
CA PRO A 205 23.53 12.44 -1.03
C PRO A 205 24.10 13.81 -1.37
N GLN A 206 23.95 14.85 -0.55
CA GLN A 206 24.53 16.18 -0.86
C GLN A 206 25.07 16.89 0.37
N GLU A 207 25.98 16.24 1.11
CA GLU A 207 26.93 16.96 1.97
C GLU A 207 28.28 16.26 1.95
N GLU A 208 28.91 16.22 0.78
CA GLU A 208 30.36 16.09 0.66
C GLU A 208 30.79 16.78 -0.63
N THR A 209 31.02 18.09 -0.57
CA THR A 209 32.06 18.77 -1.33
C THR A 209 32.11 20.24 -0.87
N ILE A 210 32.93 20.59 0.09
CA ILE A 210 33.81 21.76 0.09
C ILE A 210 35.10 21.36 0.83
#